data_10a82373f9b457eec9d177f03fcb5a14
#
_entry.id   10a82373f9b457eec9d177f03fcb5a14
#
_cell.length_a   1.000
_cell.length_b   1.000
_cell.length_c   1.000
_cell.angle_alpha   90.00
_cell.angle_beta   90.00
_cell.angle_gamma   90.00
#
_symmetry.space_group_name_H-M   'P 1'
#
loop_
_entity.id
_entity.type
_entity.pdbx_description
1 polymer ?
#
loop_
_entity_poly.entity_id
_entity_poly.type
_entity_poly.pdbx_seq_one_letter_code
_entity_poly.pdbx_strand_id
1 'polypeptide(L)'
;PFIVYDFNGDGKAEVAIKTAADDYVKNEKGRVCGGSEYLSVLDGMTGKEIDRVDWPERNDRYGNLIRQNRNQMGVAYLDGKTPYILAARGTYKLMVVDAWMLKDGKLQRAWRWDGDEENPIVRSMGAHSMVTADVDGDGRDEILLGSCMLDDNGTLLWSSGLGHSDKAYLLSLIHI
;
A
#
# COMPACT_ATOMS: atom_id res chain seq x y z
N PRO A 1 -2.54 -9.10 3.43
CA PRO A 1 -3.50 -8.50 2.49
C PRO A 1 -3.34 -9.12 1.11
N PHE A 2 -4.40 -9.04 0.27
CA PHE A 2 -4.40 -9.38 -1.14
C PHE A 2 -5.48 -8.58 -1.87
N ILE A 3 -5.31 -8.45 -3.20
CA ILE A 3 -6.25 -7.79 -4.11
C ILE A 3 -6.36 -8.64 -5.37
N VAL A 4 -7.58 -8.75 -5.91
CA VAL A 4 -7.86 -9.39 -7.18
C VAL A 4 -8.31 -8.32 -8.16
N TYR A 5 -7.54 -8.10 -9.21
CA TYR A 5 -7.79 -7.05 -10.19
C TYR A 5 -7.09 -7.35 -11.51
N ASP A 6 -7.58 -6.82 -12.62
CA ASP A 6 -6.91 -6.88 -13.93
C ASP A 6 -5.81 -5.81 -13.97
N PHE A 7 -4.58 -6.19 -13.59
CA PHE A 7 -3.45 -5.26 -13.50
C PHE A 7 -2.71 -5.07 -14.83
N ASN A 8 -2.90 -5.97 -15.78
CA ASN A 8 -2.21 -5.94 -17.08
C ASN A 8 -3.12 -5.50 -18.24
N GLY A 9 -4.45 -5.39 -18.02
CA GLY A 9 -5.43 -4.94 -18.99
C GLY A 9 -5.84 -5.99 -20.04
N ASP A 10 -5.65 -7.29 -19.75
CA ASP A 10 -5.97 -8.38 -20.68
C ASP A 10 -7.40 -8.92 -20.51
N GLY A 11 -8.17 -8.38 -19.58
CA GLY A 11 -9.54 -8.79 -19.26
C GLY A 11 -9.63 -9.97 -18.28
N LYS A 12 -8.52 -10.40 -17.69
CA LYS A 12 -8.47 -11.42 -16.65
C LYS A 12 -7.81 -10.83 -15.41
N ALA A 13 -8.26 -11.23 -14.25
CA ALA A 13 -7.71 -10.71 -13.01
C ALA A 13 -6.44 -11.45 -12.60
N GLU A 14 -5.47 -10.73 -12.11
CA GLU A 14 -4.35 -11.21 -11.31
C GLU A 14 -4.69 -11.15 -9.82
N VAL A 15 -3.89 -11.85 -9.03
CA VAL A 15 -3.92 -11.77 -7.57
C VAL A 15 -2.62 -11.13 -7.08
N ALA A 16 -2.69 -9.87 -6.66
CA ALA A 16 -1.60 -9.23 -5.94
C ALA A 16 -1.71 -9.59 -4.45
N ILE A 17 -0.67 -10.19 -3.88
CA ILE A 17 -0.71 -10.73 -2.51
C ILE A 17 0.64 -10.54 -1.80
N LYS A 18 0.56 -10.24 -0.50
CA LYS A 18 1.75 -10.28 0.36
C LYS A 18 2.12 -11.72 0.66
N THR A 19 3.33 -12.13 0.27
CA THR A 19 3.90 -13.45 0.52
C THR A 19 5.13 -13.37 1.44
N ALA A 20 5.66 -14.53 1.84
CA ALA A 20 6.88 -14.66 2.61
C ALA A 20 7.65 -15.92 2.15
N ALA A 21 8.97 -15.90 2.30
CA ALA A 21 9.79 -17.09 2.11
C ALA A 21 9.79 -18.00 3.37
N ASP A 22 10.39 -19.18 3.24
CA ASP A 22 10.49 -20.14 4.34
C ASP A 22 11.56 -19.76 5.39
N ASP A 23 12.28 -18.65 5.19
CA ASP A 23 13.29 -18.10 6.08
C ASP A 23 12.72 -17.28 7.25
N TYR A 24 11.40 -17.31 7.44
CA TYR A 24 10.74 -16.54 8.48
C TYR A 24 11.23 -16.89 9.89
N VAL A 25 11.40 -15.87 10.72
CA VAL A 25 11.79 -15.99 12.12
C VAL A 25 10.58 -15.73 13.02
N LYS A 26 10.35 -16.61 13.99
CA LYS A 26 9.33 -16.44 15.03
C LYS A 26 9.99 -16.10 16.37
N ASN A 27 9.35 -15.23 17.12
CA ASN A 27 9.71 -14.97 18.51
C ASN A 27 9.18 -16.10 19.44
N GLU A 28 9.52 -16.04 20.73
CA GLU A 28 9.08 -16.98 21.77
C GLU A 28 7.54 -17.16 21.87
N LYS A 29 6.75 -16.15 21.42
CA LYS A 29 5.29 -16.20 21.38
C LYS A 29 4.74 -16.71 20.05
N GLY A 30 5.59 -17.27 19.17
CA GLY A 30 5.22 -17.79 17.86
C GLY A 30 4.86 -16.74 16.81
N ARG A 31 5.12 -15.45 17.06
CA ARG A 31 4.84 -14.36 16.11
C ARG A 31 6.01 -14.18 15.16
N VAL A 32 5.73 -14.03 13.87
CA VAL A 32 6.75 -13.72 12.86
C VAL A 32 7.36 -12.35 13.15
N CYS A 33 8.68 -12.31 13.34
CA CYS A 33 9.44 -11.11 13.64
C CYS A 33 10.56 -10.81 12.65
N GLY A 34 10.78 -11.68 11.64
CA GLY A 34 11.79 -11.51 10.59
C GLY A 34 11.55 -12.47 9.45
N GLY A 35 12.43 -12.42 8.46
CA GLY A 35 12.37 -13.18 7.21
C GLY A 35 12.00 -12.31 6.02
N SER A 36 12.18 -12.89 4.82
CA SER A 36 11.91 -12.22 3.55
C SER A 36 10.42 -12.13 3.29
N GLU A 37 9.93 -10.95 2.93
CA GLU A 37 8.52 -10.66 2.63
C GLU A 37 8.43 -10.00 1.26
N TYR A 38 7.41 -10.37 0.47
CA TYR A 38 7.27 -9.94 -0.91
C TYR A 38 5.87 -9.44 -1.22
N LEU A 39 5.77 -8.58 -2.23
CA LEU A 39 4.60 -8.40 -3.06
C LEU A 39 4.73 -9.40 -4.22
N SER A 40 3.90 -10.42 -4.28
CA SER A 40 3.80 -11.35 -5.40
C SER A 40 2.55 -11.05 -6.23
N VAL A 41 2.65 -11.15 -7.55
CA VAL A 41 1.51 -11.11 -8.46
C VAL A 41 1.38 -12.48 -9.11
N LEU A 42 0.20 -13.07 -8.98
CA LEU A 42 -0.13 -14.39 -9.49
C LEU A 42 -1.16 -14.26 -10.62
N ASP A 43 -1.02 -15.09 -11.63
CA ASP A 43 -2.06 -15.28 -12.64
C ASP A 43 -3.32 -15.86 -11.99
N GLY A 44 -4.44 -15.15 -12.08
CA GLY A 44 -5.68 -15.50 -11.39
C GLY A 44 -6.35 -16.78 -11.88
N MET A 45 -6.02 -17.24 -13.10
CA MET A 45 -6.57 -18.47 -13.66
C MET A 45 -5.78 -19.71 -13.29
N THR A 46 -4.45 -19.58 -13.16
CA THR A 46 -3.55 -20.72 -12.94
C THR A 46 -2.91 -20.73 -11.56
N GLY A 47 -2.90 -19.58 -10.85
CA GLY A 47 -2.20 -19.39 -9.60
C GLY A 47 -0.67 -19.34 -9.72
N LYS A 48 -0.12 -19.33 -10.93
CA LYS A 48 1.33 -19.22 -11.16
C LYS A 48 1.80 -17.81 -10.86
N GLU A 49 2.94 -17.69 -10.20
CA GLU A 49 3.60 -16.40 -9.97
C GLU A 49 4.06 -15.81 -11.31
N ILE A 50 3.65 -14.57 -11.58
CA ILE A 50 4.07 -13.78 -12.74
C ILE A 50 5.37 -13.08 -12.40
N ASP A 51 5.36 -12.35 -11.27
CA ASP A 51 6.54 -11.63 -10.76
C ASP A 51 6.41 -11.37 -9.26
N ARG A 52 7.53 -11.03 -8.61
CA ARG A 52 7.55 -10.57 -7.21
C ARG A 52 8.67 -9.58 -6.95
N VAL A 53 8.43 -8.72 -5.98
CA VAL A 53 9.37 -7.72 -5.47
C VAL A 53 9.33 -7.69 -3.96
N ASP A 54 10.34 -7.09 -3.33
CA ASP A 54 10.38 -6.97 -1.87
C ASP A 54 9.22 -6.10 -1.36
N TRP A 55 8.58 -6.56 -0.29
CA TRP A 55 7.63 -5.77 0.50
C TRP A 55 8.38 -4.69 1.28
N PRO A 56 7.79 -3.51 1.59
CA PRO A 56 8.42 -2.53 2.46
C PRO A 56 9.00 -3.20 3.72
N GLU A 57 10.31 -3.05 3.93
CA GLU A 57 11.07 -3.82 4.91
C GLU A 57 10.63 -3.56 6.36
N ARG A 58 10.84 -4.53 7.24
CA ARG A 58 10.66 -4.36 8.68
C ARG A 58 11.77 -3.50 9.25
N ASN A 59 11.43 -2.56 10.12
CA ASN A 59 12.40 -1.82 10.91
C ASN A 59 11.76 -1.22 12.18
N ASP A 60 12.58 -0.75 13.10
CA ASP A 60 12.12 -0.26 14.41
C ASP A 60 11.42 1.11 14.35
N ARG A 61 11.51 1.84 13.22
CA ARG A 61 10.80 3.11 13.01
C ARG A 61 9.27 2.92 13.04
N TYR A 62 8.75 1.75 12.69
CA TYR A 62 7.33 1.42 12.82
C TYR A 62 6.90 1.20 14.28
N GLY A 63 7.83 0.97 15.20
CA GLY A 63 7.59 0.65 16.59
C GLY A 63 7.70 -0.85 16.89
N ASN A 64 6.88 -1.36 17.80
CA ASN A 64 6.95 -2.76 18.21
C ASN A 64 6.49 -3.71 17.08
N LEU A 65 6.75 -5.02 17.28
CA LEU A 65 6.45 -6.07 16.30
C LEU A 65 5.00 -6.06 15.79
N ILE A 66 4.02 -5.75 16.64
CA ILE A 66 2.61 -5.69 16.21
C ILE A 66 2.41 -4.57 15.19
N ARG A 67 3.06 -3.42 15.41
CA ARG A 67 3.00 -2.26 14.50
C ARG A 67 3.74 -2.50 13.20
N GLN A 68 4.89 -3.20 13.24
CA GLN A 68 5.62 -3.64 12.05
C GLN A 68 4.83 -4.63 11.18
N ASN A 69 3.84 -5.33 11.76
CA ASN A 69 2.96 -6.26 11.05
C ASN A 69 1.66 -5.61 10.52
N ARG A 70 1.53 -4.30 10.57
CA ARG A 70 0.43 -3.57 9.93
C ARG A 70 0.75 -3.37 8.44
N ASN A 71 0.06 -4.13 7.59
CA ASN A 71 0.25 -4.11 6.15
C ASN A 71 -1.08 -3.84 5.48
N GLN A 72 -1.07 -3.01 4.43
CA GLN A 72 -2.23 -2.65 3.65
C GLN A 72 -1.91 -2.76 2.16
N MET A 73 -2.94 -2.92 1.36
CA MET A 73 -2.86 -2.87 -0.10
C MET A 73 -4.03 -2.05 -0.64
N GLY A 74 -3.82 -1.43 -1.78
CA GLY A 74 -4.82 -0.69 -2.52
C GLY A 74 -4.59 -0.80 -4.03
N VAL A 75 -5.58 -0.34 -4.80
CA VAL A 75 -5.46 -0.08 -6.24
C VAL A 75 -5.69 1.40 -6.46
N ALA A 76 -4.88 2.04 -7.31
CA ALA A 76 -5.04 3.42 -7.68
C ALA A 76 -4.71 3.62 -9.16
N TYR A 77 -5.41 4.53 -9.82
CA TYR A 77 -5.13 4.96 -11.20
C TYR A 77 -4.28 6.23 -11.19
N LEU A 78 -2.97 6.08 -10.83
CA LEU A 78 -2.05 7.20 -10.63
C LEU A 78 -1.68 7.97 -11.91
N ASP A 79 -1.96 7.41 -13.07
CA ASP A 79 -1.81 8.05 -14.38
C ASP A 79 -3.17 8.23 -15.10
N GLY A 80 -4.27 7.97 -14.40
CA GLY A 80 -5.63 8.01 -14.91
C GLY A 80 -6.00 6.86 -15.87
N LYS A 81 -5.14 5.86 -16.04
CA LYS A 81 -5.33 4.78 -17.05
C LYS A 81 -4.92 3.42 -16.56
N THR A 82 -3.79 3.32 -15.86
CA THR A 82 -3.17 2.06 -15.46
C THR A 82 -3.50 1.79 -14.00
N PRO A 83 -3.97 0.58 -13.63
CA PRO A 83 -4.15 0.21 -12.24
C PRO A 83 -2.77 -0.06 -11.59
N TYR A 84 -2.41 0.73 -10.60
CA TYR A 84 -1.22 0.53 -9.78
C TYR A 84 -1.56 -0.26 -8.53
N ILE A 85 -0.64 -1.12 -8.11
CA ILE A 85 -0.70 -1.85 -6.85
C ILE A 85 -0.02 -1.00 -5.78
N LEU A 86 -0.75 -0.64 -4.74
CA LEU A 86 -0.20 0.04 -3.57
C LEU A 86 0.14 -1.01 -2.52
N ALA A 87 1.40 -1.06 -2.09
CA ALA A 87 1.89 -1.94 -1.04
C ALA A 87 2.38 -1.09 0.13
N ALA A 88 1.72 -1.20 1.29
CA ALA A 88 2.00 -0.34 2.42
C ALA A 88 2.29 -1.10 3.70
N ARG A 89 3.21 -0.55 4.50
CA ARG A 89 3.51 -0.98 5.86
C ARG A 89 3.43 0.19 6.82
N GLY A 90 2.88 -0.10 8.01
CA GLY A 90 2.78 0.87 9.10
C GLY A 90 1.41 1.55 9.18
N THR A 91 1.11 2.13 10.35
CA THR A 91 -0.15 2.81 10.64
C THR A 91 0.01 3.79 11.80
N TYR A 92 0.63 3.35 12.91
CA TYR A 92 0.64 4.08 14.18
C TYR A 92 1.89 4.94 14.41
N LYS A 93 2.90 4.82 13.59
CA LYS A 93 4.15 5.62 13.61
C LYS A 93 4.56 5.91 12.19
N LEU A 94 5.70 5.35 11.75
CA LEU A 94 6.07 5.38 10.34
C LEU A 94 4.98 4.71 9.50
N MET A 95 4.76 5.25 8.32
CA MET A 95 4.07 4.62 7.20
C MET A 95 4.97 4.70 5.98
N VAL A 96 5.02 3.61 5.22
CA VAL A 96 5.71 3.54 3.93
C VAL A 96 4.71 3.00 2.92
N VAL A 97 4.66 3.60 1.75
CA VAL A 97 3.82 3.17 0.63
C VAL A 97 4.69 3.05 -0.61
N ASP A 98 4.64 1.90 -1.27
CA ASP A 98 5.19 1.68 -2.60
C ASP A 98 4.05 1.60 -3.61
N ALA A 99 4.19 2.30 -4.73
CA ALA A 99 3.32 2.15 -5.89
C ALA A 99 4.01 1.36 -6.99
N TRP A 100 3.34 0.30 -7.47
CA TRP A 100 3.87 -0.64 -8.45
C TRP A 100 2.93 -0.78 -9.64
N MET A 101 3.48 -0.81 -10.83
CA MET A 101 2.78 -1.12 -12.08
C MET A 101 3.22 -2.49 -12.58
N LEU A 102 2.27 -3.33 -13.02
CA LEU A 102 2.56 -4.57 -13.73
C LEU A 102 2.66 -4.28 -15.22
N LYS A 103 3.87 -4.32 -15.78
CA LYS A 103 4.13 -4.06 -17.19
C LYS A 103 4.99 -5.17 -17.79
N ASP A 104 4.56 -5.73 -18.91
CA ASP A 104 5.25 -6.81 -19.61
C ASP A 104 5.62 -7.99 -18.69
N GLY A 105 4.71 -8.33 -17.76
CA GLY A 105 4.90 -9.39 -16.77
C GLY A 105 5.93 -9.05 -15.67
N LYS A 106 6.26 -7.77 -15.47
CA LYS A 106 7.21 -7.30 -14.47
C LYS A 106 6.64 -6.18 -13.62
N LEU A 107 6.90 -6.25 -12.32
CA LEU A 107 6.59 -5.19 -11.38
C LEU A 107 7.63 -4.07 -11.49
N GLN A 108 7.18 -2.87 -11.83
CA GLN A 108 8.00 -1.67 -11.91
C GLN A 108 7.52 -0.67 -10.87
N ARG A 109 8.41 -0.24 -9.97
CA ARG A 109 8.07 0.74 -8.95
C ARG A 109 7.98 2.13 -9.58
N ALA A 110 6.82 2.76 -9.46
CA ALA A 110 6.61 4.14 -9.86
C ALA A 110 7.28 5.10 -8.85
N TRP A 111 6.96 4.91 -7.57
CA TRP A 111 7.52 5.69 -6.48
C TRP A 111 7.46 4.92 -5.14
N ARG A 112 8.20 5.43 -4.17
CA ARG A 112 8.09 5.09 -2.74
C ARG A 112 7.90 6.38 -1.96
N TRP A 113 6.91 6.38 -1.08
CA TRP A 113 6.75 7.38 -0.06
C TRP A 113 7.15 6.82 1.31
N ASP A 114 8.06 7.53 2.00
CA ASP A 114 8.44 7.23 3.39
C ASP A 114 8.05 8.43 4.25
N GLY A 115 7.08 8.23 5.16
CA GLY A 115 6.51 9.32 5.95
C GLY A 115 7.51 10.00 6.90
N ASP A 116 8.65 9.38 7.23
CA ASP A 116 9.70 10.03 8.03
C ASP A 116 10.52 11.04 7.20
N GLU A 117 10.60 10.84 5.89
CA GLU A 117 11.32 11.74 4.98
C GLU A 117 10.53 13.02 4.71
N GLU A 118 9.20 12.95 4.77
CA GLU A 118 8.33 14.09 4.50
C GLU A 118 8.27 15.08 5.67
N ASN A 119 7.70 14.67 6.78
CA ASN A 119 7.53 15.54 7.95
C ASN A 119 7.07 14.71 9.16
N PRO A 120 7.56 15.00 10.38
CA PRO A 120 7.05 14.38 11.60
C PRO A 120 5.53 14.46 11.81
N ILE A 121 4.85 15.42 11.20
CA ILE A 121 3.38 15.59 11.25
C ILE A 121 2.61 14.41 10.64
N VAL A 122 3.21 13.60 9.76
CA VAL A 122 2.56 12.43 9.16
C VAL A 122 2.65 11.18 10.02
N ARG A 123 3.49 11.19 11.05
CA ARG A 123 3.55 10.08 12.00
C ARG A 123 2.22 9.90 12.72
N SER A 124 1.81 8.66 12.85
CA SER A 124 0.55 8.28 13.50
C SER A 124 -0.72 8.73 12.78
N MET A 125 -0.65 9.12 11.50
CA MET A 125 -1.81 9.57 10.73
C MET A 125 -2.52 8.44 9.96
N GLY A 126 -2.04 7.20 10.03
CA GLY A 126 -2.60 6.07 9.30
C GLY A 126 -3.95 5.58 9.84
N ALA A 127 -4.72 4.94 8.98
CA ALA A 127 -5.91 4.15 9.34
C ALA A 127 -5.64 2.64 9.17
N HIS A 128 -6.66 1.81 9.32
CA HIS A 128 -6.59 0.36 9.10
C HIS A 128 -6.88 -0.05 7.66
N SER A 129 -7.24 0.89 6.81
CA SER A 129 -7.46 0.72 5.37
C SER A 129 -7.03 1.98 4.65
N MET A 130 -6.63 1.84 3.39
CA MET A 130 -6.46 2.98 2.48
C MET A 130 -7.69 3.07 1.56
N VAL A 131 -7.96 4.28 1.08
CA VAL A 131 -9.01 4.57 0.10
C VAL A 131 -8.38 5.39 -1.01
N THR A 132 -8.74 5.10 -2.25
CA THR A 132 -8.23 5.79 -3.43
C THR A 132 -9.37 6.36 -4.23
N ALA A 133 -9.25 7.57 -4.70
CA ALA A 133 -10.16 8.22 -5.62
C ALA A 133 -9.55 9.52 -6.16
N ASP A 134 -9.97 9.94 -7.33
CA ASP A 134 -9.72 11.26 -7.89
C ASP A 134 -10.53 12.31 -7.07
N VAL A 135 -9.86 13.03 -6.17
CA VAL A 135 -10.52 13.98 -5.26
C VAL A 135 -10.40 15.42 -5.73
N ASP A 136 -9.46 15.74 -6.60
CA ASP A 136 -9.26 17.09 -7.14
C ASP A 136 -9.76 17.25 -8.58
N GLY A 137 -10.15 16.15 -9.23
CA GLY A 137 -10.77 16.15 -10.56
C GLY A 137 -9.76 16.21 -11.70
N ASP A 138 -8.51 15.83 -11.47
CA ASP A 138 -7.47 15.82 -12.50
C ASP A 138 -7.44 14.51 -13.33
N GLY A 139 -8.24 13.52 -12.94
CA GLY A 139 -8.38 12.23 -13.60
C GLY A 139 -7.41 11.16 -13.07
N ARG A 140 -6.73 11.41 -11.96
CA ARG A 140 -5.84 10.47 -11.27
C ARG A 140 -6.30 10.28 -9.84
N ASP A 141 -5.94 9.14 -9.24
CA ASP A 141 -6.36 8.85 -7.88
C ASP A 141 -5.36 9.36 -6.84
N GLU A 142 -5.86 10.05 -5.82
CA GLU A 142 -5.19 10.30 -4.56
C GLU A 142 -5.36 9.13 -3.61
N ILE A 143 -4.49 9.07 -2.60
CA ILE A 143 -4.42 7.97 -1.64
C ILE A 143 -4.67 8.48 -0.23
N LEU A 144 -5.88 8.24 0.29
CA LEU A 144 -6.23 8.55 1.67
C LEU A 144 -5.72 7.42 2.59
N LEU A 145 -4.72 7.72 3.42
CA LEU A 145 -4.12 6.77 4.36
C LEU A 145 -4.78 6.77 5.74
N GLY A 146 -5.70 7.71 5.96
CA GLY A 146 -6.39 7.92 7.23
C GLY A 146 -6.54 9.40 7.53
N SER A 147 -5.69 9.96 8.37
CA SER A 147 -5.66 11.39 8.69
C SER A 147 -4.64 12.19 7.85
N CYS A 148 -4.18 11.60 6.74
CA CYS A 148 -3.35 12.24 5.72
C CYS A 148 -3.62 11.64 4.34
N MET A 149 -3.30 12.37 3.30
CA MET A 149 -3.52 12.01 1.90
C MET A 149 -2.27 12.28 1.08
N LEU A 150 -1.97 11.34 0.19
CA LEU A 150 -0.94 11.48 -0.82
C LEU A 150 -1.56 11.79 -2.17
N ASP A 151 -0.84 12.53 -2.96
CA ASP A 151 -1.08 12.80 -4.36
C ASP A 151 -0.71 11.59 -5.24
N ASP A 152 -1.17 11.55 -6.49
CA ASP A 152 -0.88 10.51 -7.49
C ASP A 152 0.61 10.24 -7.68
N ASN A 153 1.44 11.28 -7.55
CA ASN A 153 2.90 11.24 -7.68
C ASN A 153 3.64 10.80 -6.41
N GLY A 154 2.92 10.50 -5.33
CA GLY A 154 3.46 10.07 -4.04
C GLY A 154 3.91 11.21 -3.12
N THR A 155 3.56 12.47 -3.42
CA THR A 155 3.81 13.59 -2.49
C THR A 155 2.67 13.75 -1.49
N LEU A 156 2.96 14.33 -0.31
CA LEU A 156 1.96 14.60 0.70
C LEU A 156 1.09 15.80 0.28
N LEU A 157 -0.21 15.59 0.05
CA LEU A 157 -1.16 16.68 -0.19
C LEU A 157 -1.53 17.40 1.10
N TRP A 158 -1.92 16.65 2.13
CA TRP A 158 -2.26 17.22 3.42
C TRP A 158 -2.15 16.20 4.56
N SER A 159 -2.06 16.72 5.77
CA SER A 159 -2.20 15.97 7.01
C SER A 159 -3.01 16.78 8.02
N SER A 160 -3.96 16.13 8.69
CA SER A 160 -4.79 16.80 9.70
C SER A 160 -4.02 17.10 10.99
N GLY A 161 -2.94 16.38 11.27
CA GLY A 161 -2.24 16.44 12.53
C GLY A 161 -3.00 15.86 13.73
N LEU A 162 -4.19 15.26 13.53
CA LEU A 162 -5.07 14.81 14.62
C LEU A 162 -4.81 13.37 15.09
N GLY A 163 -3.87 12.67 14.44
CA GLY A 163 -3.48 11.32 14.83
C GLY A 163 -4.25 10.22 14.09
N HIS A 164 -4.05 8.98 14.54
CA HIS A 164 -4.63 7.78 13.97
C HIS A 164 -6.16 7.82 13.94
N SER A 165 -6.73 7.46 12.80
CA SER A 165 -8.15 7.18 12.64
C SER A 165 -8.38 5.69 12.42
N ASP A 166 -9.45 5.13 12.99
CA ASP A 166 -9.77 3.71 12.76
C ASP A 166 -10.20 3.47 11.32
N LYS A 167 -10.98 4.41 10.76
CA LYS A 167 -11.47 4.38 9.38
C LYS A 167 -11.49 5.78 8.78
N ALA A 168 -11.33 5.83 7.47
CA ALA A 168 -11.50 7.02 6.66
C ALA A 168 -12.38 6.69 5.46
N TYR A 169 -13.17 7.67 5.01
CA TYR A 169 -14.08 7.55 3.88
C TYR A 169 -13.95 8.79 2.99
N LEU A 170 -14.05 8.58 1.69
CA LEU A 170 -14.25 9.64 0.71
C LEU A 170 -15.72 9.64 0.31
N LEU A 171 -16.36 10.81 0.38
CA LEU A 171 -17.78 10.98 0.03
C LEU A 171 -17.91 12.06 -1.04
N SER A 172 -18.63 11.76 -2.11
CA SER A 172 -19.05 12.76 -3.08
C SER A 172 -20.29 13.48 -2.56
N LEU A 173 -20.21 14.79 -2.40
CA LEU A 173 -21.36 15.63 -2.03
C LEU A 173 -22.24 16.00 -3.23
N ILE A 174 -21.84 15.64 -4.45
CA ILE A 174 -22.59 15.93 -5.68
C ILE A 174 -23.84 15.04 -5.77
N HIS A 175 -23.87 13.91 -5.09
CA HIS A 175 -24.97 12.94 -5.12
C HIS A 175 -25.76 12.88 -3.81
N ILE A 176 -25.56 13.83 -2.91
CA ILE A 176 -26.38 14.07 -1.71
C ILE A 176 -27.34 15.22 -1.98
#